data_4f7186ffcb522b753340bce32be6e10e
#
_entry.id   4f7186ffcb522b753340bce32be6e10e
#
_cell.length_a   1.000
_cell.length_b   1.000
_cell.length_c   1.000
_cell.angle_alpha   90.00
_cell.angle_beta   90.00
_cell.angle_gamma   90.00
#
_symmetry.space_group_name_H-M   'P 1'
#
loop_
_entity.id
_entity.type
_entity.pdbx_description
1 polymer ?
#
loop_
_entity_poly.entity_id
_entity_poly.type
_entity_poly.pdbx_seq_one_letter_code
_entity_poly.pdbx_strand_id
1 'polypeptide(L)'
;MKKSFFFLLAISLSCTNPKLNPSTSSSLPLSSEFKSYWFDGTAEISSYTLDHSRYGAPREGTAVLIYVTEDFLPDKQVKANQKSESTQTVLKLNRTKNFLTGIYPYSIMTSIFSRLGQSRPLVKTTTSIQEWCGQAYLQLNRREGLEVKSHSYFEGEADQNLQFKDALTEEELWVWIRTQPDLLPQGTLELLPSFEFLRLKHKPLQLYPAEAVLEQNDTLHTYSLTYTELQRKLSISFTKEAPHTLLGWTEEDLKNPNQTTRAQIKKTVKLPYWKLNKLGDEQFRDSLGLN
;
A
#
# COMPACT_ATOMS: atom_id res chain seq x y z
N MET A 1 6.77 74.35 7.79
CA MET A 1 6.90 73.08 8.48
C MET A 1 6.11 72.04 7.65
N LYS A 2 6.79 71.27 6.80
CA LYS A 2 6.17 70.20 5.97
C LYS A 2 6.39 68.86 6.68
N LYS A 3 5.32 68.19 7.10
CA LYS A 3 5.37 66.83 7.67
C LYS A 3 5.22 65.81 6.53
N SER A 4 6.28 65.07 6.25
CA SER A 4 6.24 63.91 5.37
C SER A 4 5.71 62.72 6.12
N PHE A 5 4.64 62.12 5.62
CA PHE A 5 4.07 60.85 6.09
C PHE A 5 4.68 59.72 5.23
N PHE A 6 5.48 58.86 5.88
CA PHE A 6 5.99 57.65 5.25
C PHE A 6 4.94 56.55 5.44
N PHE A 7 4.40 56.05 4.33
CA PHE A 7 3.50 54.89 4.31
C PHE A 7 4.36 53.61 4.15
N LEU A 8 4.46 52.84 5.22
CA LEU A 8 5.07 51.49 5.15
C LEU A 8 4.04 50.52 4.53
N LEU A 9 4.31 50.07 3.33
CA LEU A 9 3.54 48.99 2.66
C LEU A 9 4.07 47.64 3.14
N ALA A 10 3.31 46.99 4.04
CA ALA A 10 3.60 45.62 4.46
C ALA A 10 3.11 44.63 3.39
N ILE A 11 4.04 44.03 2.66
CA ILE A 11 3.76 42.93 1.72
C ILE A 11 3.66 41.64 2.52
N SER A 12 2.44 41.16 2.75
CA SER A 12 2.21 39.83 3.29
C SER A 12 2.38 38.79 2.18
N LEU A 13 3.49 38.04 2.22
CA LEU A 13 3.63 36.83 1.41
C LEU A 13 2.68 35.77 1.97
N SER A 14 1.56 35.58 1.30
CA SER A 14 0.68 34.47 1.53
C SER A 14 1.22 33.24 0.79
N CYS A 15 1.83 32.30 1.52
CA CYS A 15 2.14 30.99 0.98
C CYS A 15 0.81 30.24 0.75
N THR A 16 0.31 30.24 -0.46
CA THR A 16 -0.80 29.39 -0.86
C THR A 16 -0.28 27.99 -1.12
N ASN A 17 -0.56 27.06 -0.21
CA ASN A 17 -0.42 25.63 -0.49
C ASN A 17 -1.28 25.29 -1.72
N PRO A 18 -0.76 24.58 -2.73
CA PRO A 18 -1.56 24.14 -3.85
C PRO A 18 -2.60 23.13 -3.35
N LYS A 19 -3.86 23.54 -3.31
CA LYS A 19 -4.99 22.61 -3.16
C LYS A 19 -4.98 21.70 -4.39
N LEU A 20 -4.71 20.42 -4.19
CA LEU A 20 -4.92 19.38 -5.21
C LEU A 20 -6.42 19.39 -5.61
N ASN A 21 -6.70 19.93 -6.78
CA ASN A 21 -8.04 19.90 -7.35
C ASN A 21 -8.41 18.46 -7.75
N PRO A 22 -9.55 17.91 -7.32
CA PRO A 22 -9.91 16.52 -7.54
C PRO A 22 -10.41 16.17 -8.95
N SER A 23 -10.31 17.03 -9.94
CA SER A 23 -10.90 16.80 -11.27
C SER A 23 -10.01 17.17 -12.43
N THR A 24 -8.93 16.40 -12.63
CA THR A 24 -8.34 16.16 -13.95
C THR A 24 -7.54 14.87 -13.89
N SER A 25 -8.06 13.78 -14.43
CA SER A 25 -7.30 12.56 -14.67
C SER A 25 -6.31 12.82 -15.82
N SER A 26 -5.25 13.56 -15.55
CA SER A 26 -4.15 13.65 -16.50
C SER A 26 -3.43 12.31 -16.48
N SER A 27 -3.52 11.56 -17.58
CA SER A 27 -2.73 10.35 -17.77
C SER A 27 -1.26 10.76 -17.91
N LEU A 28 -0.44 10.35 -16.95
CA LEU A 28 1.00 10.53 -17.00
C LEU A 28 1.60 9.49 -17.95
N PRO A 29 2.46 9.87 -18.89
CA PRO A 29 3.05 8.93 -19.83
C PRO A 29 3.97 7.94 -19.08
N LEU A 30 3.82 6.66 -19.36
CA LEU A 30 4.71 5.61 -18.87
C LEU A 30 6.01 5.62 -19.67
N SER A 31 7.17 5.65 -18.99
CA SER A 31 8.47 5.62 -19.65
C SER A 31 8.71 4.29 -20.39
N SER A 32 9.68 4.27 -21.31
CA SER A 32 10.11 3.04 -22.01
C SER A 32 10.66 2.00 -21.03
N GLU A 33 11.45 2.45 -20.05
CA GLU A 33 12.00 1.58 -18.99
C GLU A 33 10.91 0.95 -18.13
N PHE A 34 9.91 1.76 -17.72
CA PHE A 34 8.75 1.24 -17.00
C PHE A 34 8.05 0.15 -17.81
N LYS A 35 7.78 0.40 -19.09
CA LYS A 35 7.11 -0.57 -19.96
C LYS A 35 7.94 -1.83 -20.16
N SER A 36 9.24 -1.72 -20.37
CA SER A 36 10.11 -2.88 -20.54
C SER A 36 10.18 -3.75 -19.30
N TYR A 37 10.07 -3.15 -18.11
CA TYR A 37 10.11 -3.88 -16.85
C TYR A 37 8.77 -4.55 -16.50
N TRP A 38 7.65 -3.83 -16.65
CA TRP A 38 6.34 -4.28 -16.15
C TRP A 38 5.48 -4.99 -17.19
N PHE A 39 5.82 -4.91 -18.49
CA PHE A 39 5.05 -5.52 -19.56
C PHE A 39 5.81 -6.66 -20.28
N ASP A 40 6.79 -7.25 -19.61
CA ASP A 40 7.57 -8.38 -20.13
C ASP A 40 6.88 -9.75 -20.02
N GLY A 41 5.65 -9.78 -19.54
CA GLY A 41 4.85 -11.00 -19.40
C GLY A 41 5.22 -11.85 -18.18
N THR A 42 5.91 -11.27 -17.18
CA THR A 42 6.25 -11.92 -15.91
C THR A 42 5.69 -11.13 -14.72
N ALA A 43 5.69 -11.74 -13.53
CA ALA A 43 5.48 -11.05 -12.26
C ALA A 43 6.83 -10.82 -11.58
N GLU A 44 6.99 -9.69 -10.90
CA GLU A 44 8.04 -9.55 -9.90
C GLU A 44 7.56 -10.15 -8.58
N ILE A 45 8.34 -11.03 -8.01
CA ILE A 45 8.07 -11.69 -6.73
C ILE A 45 9.24 -11.44 -5.80
N SER A 46 8.96 -10.77 -4.70
CA SER A 46 9.95 -10.48 -3.66
C SER A 46 9.56 -11.17 -2.36
N SER A 47 10.47 -11.93 -1.77
CA SER A 47 10.32 -12.54 -0.45
C SER A 47 11.03 -11.70 0.62
N TYR A 48 10.49 -11.76 1.82
CA TYR A 48 11.00 -11.01 2.98
C TYR A 48 11.06 -11.92 4.20
N THR A 49 12.09 -11.74 5.05
CA THR A 49 11.98 -12.12 6.45
C THR A 49 10.94 -11.24 7.12
N LEU A 50 10.17 -11.78 8.02
CA LEU A 50 9.13 -11.06 8.74
C LEU A 50 9.24 -11.34 10.24
N ASP A 51 9.38 -10.28 11.04
CA ASP A 51 9.15 -10.29 12.47
C ASP A 51 7.86 -9.53 12.74
N HIS A 52 6.73 -10.24 12.81
CA HIS A 52 5.42 -9.62 13.01
C HIS A 52 5.13 -9.44 14.49
N SER A 53 4.89 -8.20 14.92
CA SER A 53 4.52 -7.92 16.30
C SER A 53 3.07 -8.33 16.57
N ARG A 54 2.88 -9.40 17.36
CA ARG A 54 1.55 -9.88 17.73
C ARG A 54 1.54 -10.40 19.18
N TYR A 55 0.52 -9.99 19.95
CA TYR A 55 0.37 -10.37 21.37
C TYR A 55 1.60 -10.03 22.21
N GLY A 56 2.17 -8.84 22.00
CA GLY A 56 3.26 -8.31 22.81
C GLY A 56 4.65 -8.89 22.50
N ALA A 57 4.79 -9.71 21.46
CA ALA A 57 6.08 -10.31 21.06
C ALA A 57 6.24 -10.38 19.53
N PRO A 58 7.48 -10.36 19.02
CA PRO A 58 7.74 -10.62 17.63
C PRO A 58 7.41 -12.09 17.29
N ARG A 59 6.88 -12.29 16.09
CA ARG A 59 6.56 -13.61 15.54
C ARG A 59 7.31 -13.76 14.23
N GLU A 60 8.23 -14.68 14.19
CA GLU A 60 8.95 -15.01 12.98
C GLU A 60 7.99 -15.52 11.90
N GLY A 61 8.22 -15.08 10.68
CA GLY A 61 7.38 -15.44 9.55
C GLY A 61 7.99 -15.06 8.22
N THR A 62 7.15 -15.08 7.20
CA THR A 62 7.51 -14.69 5.84
C THR A 62 6.49 -13.73 5.27
N ALA A 63 6.96 -12.78 4.48
CA ALA A 63 6.09 -11.99 3.63
C ALA A 63 6.53 -12.15 2.16
N VAL A 64 5.56 -12.09 1.25
CA VAL A 64 5.81 -12.12 -0.20
C VAL A 64 5.01 -11.03 -0.86
N LEU A 65 5.68 -10.21 -1.67
CA LEU A 65 5.09 -9.19 -2.51
C LEU A 65 5.16 -9.64 -3.96
N ILE A 66 4.01 -9.69 -4.63
CA ILE A 66 3.87 -10.15 -6.02
C ILE A 66 3.25 -9.02 -6.83
N TYR A 67 4.06 -8.37 -7.67
CA TYR A 67 3.62 -7.32 -8.58
C TYR A 67 3.45 -7.90 -9.99
N VAL A 68 2.30 -7.62 -10.60
CA VAL A 68 2.01 -8.07 -11.97
C VAL A 68 1.04 -7.10 -12.66
N THR A 69 1.24 -6.87 -13.95
CA THR A 69 0.28 -6.14 -14.77
C THR A 69 -0.86 -7.05 -15.20
N GLU A 70 -2.09 -6.57 -15.08
CA GLU A 70 -3.30 -7.29 -15.48
C GLU A 70 -4.29 -6.36 -16.19
N ASP A 71 -5.10 -6.89 -17.11
CA ASP A 71 -6.26 -6.19 -17.62
C ASP A 71 -7.42 -6.33 -16.64
N PHE A 72 -8.05 -5.20 -16.33
CA PHE A 72 -9.07 -5.07 -15.28
C PHE A 72 -10.33 -4.41 -15.85
N LEU A 73 -11.49 -4.85 -15.42
CA LEU A 73 -12.81 -4.28 -15.75
C LEU A 73 -13.26 -3.36 -14.61
N PRO A 74 -13.06 -2.02 -14.74
CA PRO A 74 -13.33 -1.09 -13.63
C PRO A 74 -14.79 -1.05 -13.21
N ASP A 75 -15.74 -1.18 -14.12
CA ASP A 75 -17.17 -1.17 -13.80
C ASP A 75 -17.58 -2.39 -12.97
N LYS A 76 -16.99 -3.56 -13.28
CA LYS A 76 -17.24 -4.82 -12.56
C LYS A 76 -16.31 -5.02 -11.36
N GLN A 77 -15.23 -4.24 -11.27
CA GLN A 77 -14.21 -4.35 -10.23
C GLN A 77 -13.55 -5.75 -10.16
N VAL A 78 -13.24 -6.32 -11.34
CA VAL A 78 -12.65 -7.66 -11.48
C VAL A 78 -11.61 -7.70 -12.60
N LYS A 79 -10.74 -8.73 -12.55
CA LYS A 79 -9.83 -9.06 -13.65
C LYS A 79 -10.62 -9.36 -14.93
N ALA A 80 -10.13 -8.88 -16.06
CA ALA A 80 -10.67 -9.22 -17.38
C ALA A 80 -10.11 -10.58 -17.85
N ASN A 81 -10.94 -11.37 -18.47
CA ASN A 81 -10.49 -12.61 -19.14
C ASN A 81 -9.81 -12.31 -20.49
N GLN A 82 -10.24 -11.24 -21.14
CA GLN A 82 -9.72 -10.79 -22.43
C GLN A 82 -9.66 -9.26 -22.46
N LYS A 83 -8.68 -8.73 -23.18
CA LYS A 83 -8.56 -7.29 -23.41
C LYS A 83 -9.70 -6.80 -24.31
N SER A 84 -10.29 -5.67 -23.96
CA SER A 84 -11.36 -4.97 -24.70
C SER A 84 -11.27 -3.46 -24.48
N GLU A 85 -12.10 -2.70 -25.15
CA GLU A 85 -12.17 -1.24 -24.95
C GLU A 85 -12.59 -0.83 -23.53
N SER A 86 -13.33 -1.69 -22.83
CA SER A 86 -13.73 -1.47 -21.43
C SER A 86 -12.68 -1.89 -20.40
N THR A 87 -11.55 -2.45 -20.83
CA THR A 87 -10.48 -2.85 -19.91
C THR A 87 -9.49 -1.72 -19.67
N GLN A 88 -8.95 -1.70 -18.45
CA GLN A 88 -7.83 -0.84 -18.07
C GLN A 88 -6.69 -1.71 -17.54
N THR A 89 -5.47 -1.38 -17.93
CA THR A 89 -4.31 -2.07 -17.35
C THR A 89 -4.04 -1.52 -15.94
N VAL A 90 -3.89 -2.44 -14.99
CA VAL A 90 -3.52 -2.15 -13.61
C VAL A 90 -2.20 -2.81 -13.27
N LEU A 91 -1.43 -2.21 -12.37
CA LEU A 91 -0.40 -2.91 -11.62
C LEU A 91 -1.08 -3.46 -10.36
N LYS A 92 -1.11 -4.78 -10.26
CA LYS A 92 -1.65 -5.47 -9.08
C LYS A 92 -0.50 -5.84 -8.16
N LEU A 93 -0.67 -5.60 -6.87
CA LEU A 93 0.14 -6.15 -5.80
C LEU A 93 -0.68 -7.18 -5.03
N ASN A 94 -0.15 -8.39 -4.86
CA ASN A 94 -0.55 -9.30 -3.80
C ASN A 94 0.54 -9.28 -2.72
N ARG A 95 0.19 -8.84 -1.51
CA ARG A 95 1.05 -8.85 -0.32
C ARG A 95 0.57 -9.92 0.63
N THR A 96 1.38 -10.95 0.86
CA THR A 96 1.07 -12.02 1.81
C THR A 96 1.96 -11.94 3.03
N LYS A 97 1.42 -12.31 4.20
CA LYS A 97 2.16 -12.50 5.45
C LYS A 97 1.72 -13.80 6.09
N ASN A 98 2.69 -14.63 6.50
CA ASN A 98 2.44 -15.88 7.20
C ASN A 98 3.36 -15.97 8.41
N PHE A 99 2.80 -16.22 9.60
CA PHE A 99 3.54 -16.35 10.85
C PHE A 99 2.76 -17.20 11.85
N LEU A 100 3.44 -17.69 12.89
CA LEU A 100 2.83 -18.49 13.95
C LEU A 100 2.64 -17.68 15.24
N THR A 101 1.52 -17.90 15.92
CA THR A 101 1.29 -17.42 17.29
C THR A 101 1.07 -18.64 18.21
N GLY A 102 2.12 -19.07 18.86
CA GLY A 102 2.06 -20.34 19.59
C GLY A 102 1.79 -21.51 18.64
N ILE A 103 0.62 -22.16 18.76
CA ILE A 103 0.30 -23.35 17.97
C ILE A 103 -0.47 -23.08 16.69
N TYR A 104 -0.96 -21.86 16.46
CA TYR A 104 -1.80 -21.57 15.30
C TYR A 104 -1.21 -20.53 14.36
N PRO A 105 -1.41 -20.74 13.04
CA PRO A 105 -0.91 -19.84 12.02
C PRO A 105 -1.84 -18.65 11.79
N TYR A 106 -1.24 -17.53 11.40
CA TYR A 106 -1.89 -16.44 10.68
C TYR A 106 -1.55 -16.54 9.19
N SER A 107 -2.57 -16.37 8.36
CA SER A 107 -2.42 -16.16 6.92
C SER A 107 -3.15 -14.89 6.53
N ILE A 108 -2.41 -13.91 6.04
CA ILE A 108 -2.93 -12.61 5.67
C ILE A 108 -2.58 -12.36 4.20
N MET A 109 -3.55 -11.90 3.43
CA MET A 109 -3.34 -11.48 2.04
C MET A 109 -4.06 -10.18 1.77
N THR A 110 -3.33 -9.19 1.26
CA THR A 110 -3.88 -7.95 0.74
C THR A 110 -3.61 -7.88 -0.77
N SER A 111 -4.65 -7.68 -1.57
CA SER A 111 -4.56 -7.44 -3.01
C SER A 111 -4.92 -6.00 -3.31
N ILE A 112 -4.05 -5.32 -4.03
CA ILE A 112 -4.16 -3.89 -4.38
C ILE A 112 -4.13 -3.78 -5.89
N PHE A 113 -5.11 -3.08 -6.47
CA PHE A 113 -5.23 -2.89 -7.91
C PHE A 113 -5.13 -1.39 -8.20
N SER A 114 -4.13 -0.98 -8.94
CA SER A 114 -3.85 0.43 -9.22
C SER A 114 -3.70 0.68 -10.72
N ARG A 115 -4.42 1.69 -11.22
CA ARG A 115 -4.28 2.14 -12.61
C ARG A 115 -2.88 2.69 -12.84
N LEU A 116 -2.35 2.47 -14.01
CA LEU A 116 -1.08 3.05 -14.40
C LEU A 116 -1.24 4.46 -14.95
N GLY A 117 -0.27 5.33 -14.65
CA GLY A 117 -0.23 6.69 -15.20
C GLY A 117 -1.29 7.65 -14.64
N GLN A 118 -1.81 7.43 -13.44
CA GLN A 118 -2.80 8.31 -12.80
C GLN A 118 -2.35 8.78 -11.42
N SER A 119 -2.75 10.01 -11.06
CA SER A 119 -2.43 10.63 -9.77
C SER A 119 -3.17 10.01 -8.58
N ARG A 120 -4.28 9.32 -8.81
CA ARG A 120 -5.07 8.59 -7.81
C ARG A 120 -5.29 7.17 -8.34
N PRO A 121 -4.28 6.32 -8.23
CA PRO A 121 -4.23 5.09 -9.01
C PRO A 121 -5.14 3.96 -8.49
N LEU A 122 -5.45 3.92 -7.18
CA LEU A 122 -6.20 2.81 -6.59
C LEU A 122 -7.58 2.63 -7.23
N VAL A 123 -7.90 1.39 -7.59
CA VAL A 123 -9.23 0.99 -8.08
C VAL A 123 -9.93 0.12 -7.05
N LYS A 124 -9.18 -0.82 -6.47
CA LYS A 124 -9.70 -1.82 -5.56
C LYS A 124 -8.63 -2.27 -4.59
N THR A 125 -9.05 -2.57 -3.37
CA THR A 125 -8.25 -3.31 -2.39
C THR A 125 -9.10 -4.40 -1.76
N THR A 126 -8.49 -5.56 -1.51
CA THR A 126 -9.09 -6.62 -0.68
C THR A 126 -8.07 -7.10 0.34
N THR A 127 -8.52 -7.39 1.55
CA THR A 127 -7.69 -7.99 2.59
C THR A 127 -8.44 -9.18 3.21
N SER A 128 -7.80 -10.33 3.27
CA SER A 128 -8.26 -11.49 4.02
C SER A 128 -7.30 -11.79 5.16
N ILE A 129 -7.85 -12.10 6.33
CA ILE A 129 -7.09 -12.47 7.52
C ILE A 129 -7.71 -13.74 8.04
N GLN A 130 -6.90 -14.78 8.18
CA GLN A 130 -7.34 -16.10 8.65
C GLN A 130 -6.43 -16.57 9.77
N GLU A 131 -7.05 -17.05 10.83
CA GLU A 131 -6.41 -17.72 11.95
C GLU A 131 -7.44 -18.63 12.63
N TRP A 132 -7.04 -19.46 13.61
CA TRP A 132 -7.95 -20.48 14.14
C TRP A 132 -9.15 -19.93 14.92
N CYS A 133 -9.12 -18.70 15.41
CA CYS A 133 -10.28 -18.10 16.07
C CYS A 133 -11.35 -17.61 15.08
N GLY A 134 -10.99 -17.38 13.80
CA GLY A 134 -11.92 -16.92 12.80
C GLY A 134 -11.25 -16.25 11.61
N GLN A 135 -12.07 -15.68 10.77
CA GLN A 135 -11.61 -14.97 9.59
C GLN A 135 -12.28 -13.61 9.45
N ALA A 136 -11.61 -12.72 8.77
CA ALA A 136 -12.18 -11.45 8.32
C ALA A 136 -11.83 -11.22 6.84
N TYR A 137 -12.73 -10.62 6.11
CA TYR A 137 -12.55 -10.18 4.74
C TYR A 137 -13.03 -8.75 4.58
N LEU A 138 -12.16 -7.89 4.06
CA LEU A 138 -12.47 -6.49 3.78
C LEU A 138 -12.23 -6.21 2.30
N GLN A 139 -13.13 -5.45 1.70
CA GLN A 139 -13.01 -5.01 0.31
C GLN A 139 -13.31 -3.53 0.20
N LEU A 140 -12.47 -2.82 -0.52
CA LEU A 140 -12.68 -1.45 -0.94
C LEU A 140 -12.77 -1.41 -2.46
N ASN A 141 -13.81 -0.78 -2.98
CA ASN A 141 -13.93 -0.39 -4.37
C ASN A 141 -13.91 1.15 -4.46
N ARG A 142 -13.05 1.70 -5.30
CA ARG A 142 -13.07 3.14 -5.59
C ARG A 142 -13.94 3.39 -6.82
N ARG A 143 -15.04 4.10 -6.61
CA ARG A 143 -15.96 4.58 -7.66
C ARG A 143 -16.04 6.11 -7.60
N GLU A 144 -17.16 6.71 -7.26
CA GLU A 144 -17.27 8.14 -6.95
C GLU A 144 -16.64 8.52 -5.61
N GLY A 145 -16.48 7.53 -4.72
CA GLY A 145 -15.80 7.58 -3.43
C GLY A 145 -15.24 6.22 -3.07
N LEU A 146 -15.00 5.97 -1.79
CA LEU A 146 -14.53 4.69 -1.30
C LEU A 146 -15.71 3.90 -0.74
N GLU A 147 -16.07 2.80 -1.40
CA GLU A 147 -17.06 1.84 -0.94
C GLU A 147 -16.35 0.70 -0.22
N VAL A 148 -16.55 0.57 1.09
CA VAL A 148 -15.91 -0.46 1.92
C VAL A 148 -16.95 -1.44 2.44
N LYS A 149 -16.69 -2.74 2.20
CA LYS A 149 -17.41 -3.86 2.81
C LYS A 149 -16.45 -4.62 3.71
N SER A 150 -16.88 -4.89 4.93
CA SER A 150 -16.15 -5.70 5.89
C SER A 150 -17.03 -6.84 6.37
N HIS A 151 -16.47 -8.04 6.36
CA HIS A 151 -17.07 -9.22 6.96
C HIS A 151 -16.13 -9.72 8.05
N SER A 152 -16.60 -9.70 9.29
CA SER A 152 -15.79 -10.08 10.44
C SER A 152 -16.59 -10.99 11.37
N TYR A 153 -15.95 -12.08 11.80
CA TYR A 153 -16.50 -13.01 12.80
C TYR A 153 -16.56 -12.39 14.22
N PHE A 154 -15.88 -11.26 14.43
CA PHE A 154 -15.70 -10.67 15.77
C PHE A 154 -16.81 -9.69 16.10
N GLU A 155 -17.40 -9.85 17.30
CA GLU A 155 -18.58 -9.10 17.78
C GLU A 155 -18.40 -7.58 17.68
N GLY A 156 -17.26 -7.04 18.08
CA GLY A 156 -16.98 -5.59 18.07
C GLY A 156 -16.80 -5.00 16.66
N GLU A 157 -16.75 -5.81 15.63
CA GLU A 157 -16.57 -5.40 14.23
C GLU A 157 -17.80 -5.76 13.38
N ALA A 158 -18.25 -7.01 13.41
CA ALA A 158 -19.36 -7.56 12.66
C ALA A 158 -19.30 -7.24 11.15
N ASP A 159 -20.41 -7.36 10.43
CA ASP A 159 -20.50 -6.98 9.03
C ASP A 159 -20.77 -5.48 8.89
N GLN A 160 -19.99 -4.81 8.05
CA GLN A 160 -20.12 -3.36 7.83
C GLN A 160 -20.18 -3.03 6.34
N ASN A 161 -20.97 -2.01 6.00
CA ASN A 161 -20.98 -1.37 4.68
C ASN A 161 -20.79 0.12 4.90
N LEU A 162 -19.63 0.64 4.50
CA LEU A 162 -19.23 2.02 4.72
C LEU A 162 -18.98 2.73 3.40
N GLN A 163 -19.24 4.03 3.38
CA GLN A 163 -18.92 4.91 2.26
C GLN A 163 -18.17 6.11 2.78
N PHE A 164 -17.06 6.43 2.11
CA PHE A 164 -16.26 7.61 2.37
C PHE A 164 -16.25 8.50 1.12
N LYS A 165 -16.05 9.79 1.30
CA LYS A 165 -15.62 10.66 0.22
C LYS A 165 -14.33 10.13 -0.37
N ASP A 166 -14.02 10.53 -1.60
CA ASP A 166 -12.76 10.14 -2.21
C ASP A 166 -11.58 10.64 -1.35
N ALA A 167 -10.85 9.68 -0.76
CA ALA A 167 -9.74 9.89 0.15
C ALA A 167 -8.54 9.03 -0.23
N LEU A 168 -7.37 9.36 0.28
CA LEU A 168 -6.19 8.52 0.18
C LEU A 168 -6.36 7.25 1.01
N THR A 169 -5.68 6.19 0.60
CA THR A 169 -5.57 4.96 1.36
C THR A 169 -4.10 4.59 1.55
N GLU A 170 -3.76 4.00 2.68
CA GLU A 170 -2.40 3.51 2.91
C GLU A 170 -2.01 2.43 1.90
N GLU A 171 -2.97 1.60 1.48
CA GLU A 171 -2.72 0.49 0.57
C GLU A 171 -2.27 0.96 -0.82
N GLU A 172 -2.77 2.09 -1.33
CA GLU A 172 -2.34 2.58 -2.66
C GLU A 172 -0.87 3.03 -2.70
N LEU A 173 -0.30 3.42 -1.55
CA LEU A 173 1.09 3.87 -1.47
C LEU A 173 2.09 2.77 -1.84
N TRP A 174 1.79 1.51 -1.54
CA TRP A 174 2.64 0.36 -1.88
C TRP A 174 2.85 0.17 -3.39
N VAL A 175 1.86 0.53 -4.19
CA VAL A 175 1.98 0.51 -5.65
C VAL A 175 2.48 1.85 -6.17
N TRP A 176 2.09 2.96 -5.53
CA TRP A 176 2.52 4.29 -5.93
C TRP A 176 4.04 4.47 -5.84
N ILE A 177 4.66 3.96 -4.75
CA ILE A 177 6.13 3.91 -4.61
C ILE A 177 6.79 3.25 -5.84
N ARG A 178 6.20 2.19 -6.39
CA ARG A 178 6.76 1.43 -7.51
C ARG A 178 6.56 2.11 -8.86
N THR A 179 5.66 3.06 -8.96
CA THR A 179 5.25 3.67 -10.23
C THR A 179 5.68 5.13 -10.36
N GLN A 180 5.54 5.91 -9.30
CA GLN A 180 5.75 7.36 -9.32
C GLN A 180 6.13 7.87 -7.92
N PRO A 181 7.29 7.47 -7.36
CA PRO A 181 7.67 7.80 -5.98
C PRO A 181 7.80 9.31 -5.74
N ASP A 182 8.18 10.08 -6.77
CA ASP A 182 8.33 11.55 -6.67
C ASP A 182 6.99 12.28 -6.48
N LEU A 183 5.86 11.60 -6.77
CA LEU A 183 4.52 12.15 -6.59
C LEU A 183 3.84 11.68 -5.31
N LEU A 184 4.55 10.99 -4.43
CA LEU A 184 4.02 10.59 -3.12
C LEU A 184 3.61 11.84 -2.34
N PRO A 185 2.39 11.86 -1.78
CA PRO A 185 1.91 13.00 -1.00
C PRO A 185 2.71 13.16 0.28
N GLN A 186 2.97 14.39 0.70
CA GLN A 186 3.74 14.73 1.90
C GLN A 186 2.98 15.73 2.77
N GLY A 187 3.39 15.87 4.03
CA GLY A 187 2.76 16.72 5.03
C GLY A 187 1.56 16.05 5.69
N THR A 188 0.66 16.85 6.25
CA THR A 188 -0.52 16.35 6.95
C THR A 188 -1.57 15.86 5.95
N LEU A 189 -1.91 14.59 6.04
CA LEU A 189 -2.87 13.88 5.18
C LEU A 189 -4.01 13.32 6.02
N GLU A 190 -5.16 13.14 5.40
CA GLU A 190 -6.26 12.33 5.94
C GLU A 190 -6.44 11.11 5.02
N LEU A 191 -6.27 9.89 5.56
CA LEU A 191 -6.31 8.67 4.77
C LEU A 191 -6.89 7.48 5.55
N LEU A 192 -7.35 6.48 4.81
CA LEU A 192 -7.78 5.21 5.36
C LEU A 192 -6.55 4.33 5.61
N PRO A 193 -6.25 3.96 6.87
CA PRO A 193 -5.13 3.07 7.19
C PRO A 193 -5.33 1.66 6.62
N SER A 194 -4.26 0.87 6.64
CA SER A 194 -4.28 -0.53 6.22
C SER A 194 -5.40 -1.32 6.91
N PHE A 195 -6.18 -2.06 6.12
CA PHE A 195 -7.21 -2.97 6.63
C PHE A 195 -6.64 -4.02 7.58
N GLU A 196 -5.43 -4.53 7.27
CA GLU A 196 -4.71 -5.43 8.15
C GLU A 196 -4.50 -4.81 9.53
N PHE A 197 -3.97 -3.58 9.57
CA PHE A 197 -3.69 -2.88 10.83
C PHE A 197 -4.99 -2.63 11.62
N LEU A 198 -6.00 -2.04 10.97
CA LEU A 198 -7.27 -1.72 11.62
C LEU A 198 -7.91 -2.96 12.25
N ARG A 199 -7.92 -4.09 11.50
CA ARG A 199 -8.47 -5.34 11.97
C ARG A 199 -7.63 -5.96 13.10
N LEU A 200 -6.31 -6.05 12.97
CA LEU A 200 -5.45 -6.69 13.98
C LEU A 200 -5.36 -5.90 15.29
N LYS A 201 -5.57 -4.59 15.23
CA LYS A 201 -5.57 -3.68 16.39
C LYS A 201 -6.98 -3.29 16.85
N HIS A 202 -8.03 -3.89 16.27
CA HIS A 202 -9.45 -3.61 16.60
C HIS A 202 -9.76 -2.10 16.57
N LYS A 203 -9.34 -1.42 15.50
CA LYS A 203 -9.57 0.00 15.31
C LYS A 203 -10.75 0.23 14.37
N PRO A 204 -11.56 1.27 14.59
CA PRO A 204 -12.65 1.62 13.68
C PRO A 204 -12.19 1.83 12.23
N LEU A 205 -13.02 1.40 11.27
CA LEU A 205 -12.85 1.68 9.85
C LEU A 205 -13.27 3.14 9.59
N GLN A 206 -12.31 4.05 9.62
CA GLN A 206 -12.51 5.47 9.35
C GLN A 206 -11.22 6.10 8.81
N LEU A 207 -11.33 7.34 8.35
CA LEU A 207 -10.16 8.12 7.97
C LEU A 207 -9.44 8.60 9.24
N TYR A 208 -8.11 8.64 9.16
CA TYR A 208 -7.25 9.12 10.25
C TYR A 208 -6.25 10.13 9.73
N PRO A 209 -5.95 11.18 10.50
CA PRO A 209 -4.87 12.09 10.17
C PRO A 209 -3.52 11.39 10.35
N ALA A 210 -2.62 11.65 9.39
CA ALA A 210 -1.24 11.20 9.45
C ALA A 210 -0.30 12.25 8.90
N GLU A 211 0.92 12.29 9.42
CA GLU A 211 2.02 13.07 8.85
C GLU A 211 2.84 12.18 7.94
N ALA A 212 2.96 12.59 6.67
CA ALA A 212 3.66 11.86 5.62
C ALA A 212 4.99 12.55 5.27
N VAL A 213 6.06 11.78 5.26
CA VAL A 213 7.41 12.27 4.96
C VAL A 213 8.10 11.33 3.97
N LEU A 214 8.69 11.90 2.92
CA LEU A 214 9.59 11.21 2.02
C LEU A 214 11.03 11.68 2.30
N GLU A 215 11.82 10.81 2.92
CA GLU A 215 13.25 11.00 3.11
C GLU A 215 14.00 10.41 1.92
N GLN A 216 14.88 11.21 1.32
CA GLN A 216 15.63 10.82 0.12
C GLN A 216 17.13 10.95 0.38
N ASN A 217 17.88 9.91 0.07
CA ASN A 217 19.32 9.95 0.02
C ASN A 217 19.84 9.40 -1.33
N ASP A 218 21.17 9.26 -1.48
CA ASP A 218 21.77 8.92 -2.77
C ASP A 218 21.38 7.54 -3.31
N THR A 219 21.00 6.59 -2.45
CA THR A 219 20.73 5.19 -2.84
C THR A 219 19.38 4.66 -2.36
N LEU A 220 18.88 5.20 -1.26
CA LEU A 220 17.72 4.71 -0.54
C LEU A 220 16.72 5.85 -0.27
N HIS A 221 15.46 5.57 -0.53
CA HIS A 221 14.37 6.43 -0.12
C HIS A 221 13.54 5.75 0.95
N THR A 222 12.99 6.52 1.89
CA THR A 222 12.08 6.03 2.92
C THR A 222 10.83 6.90 2.96
N TYR A 223 9.68 6.30 2.75
CA TYR A 223 8.39 6.96 2.92
C TYR A 223 7.77 6.55 4.23
N SER A 224 7.43 7.52 5.06
CA SER A 224 6.88 7.30 6.40
C SER A 224 5.52 7.93 6.57
N LEU A 225 4.63 7.24 7.27
CA LEU A 225 3.34 7.73 7.76
C LEU A 225 3.31 7.64 9.28
N THR A 226 3.09 8.76 9.96
CA THR A 226 2.94 8.80 11.42
C THR A 226 1.51 9.14 11.79
N TYR A 227 0.80 8.17 12.35
CA TYR A 227 -0.57 8.31 12.87
C TYR A 227 -0.51 8.55 14.38
N THR A 228 -0.56 9.80 14.81
CA THR A 228 -0.48 10.15 16.23
C THR A 228 -1.65 9.58 17.04
N GLU A 229 -2.86 9.62 16.48
CA GLU A 229 -4.06 9.09 17.15
C GLU A 229 -3.99 7.56 17.30
N LEU A 230 -3.47 6.85 16.30
CA LEU A 230 -3.30 5.40 16.32
C LEU A 230 -2.03 4.95 17.06
N GLN A 231 -1.17 5.90 17.46
CA GLN A 231 0.15 5.64 18.04
C GLN A 231 0.98 4.69 17.17
N ARG A 232 0.99 4.93 15.85
CA ARG A 232 1.60 4.08 14.84
C ARG A 232 2.47 4.89 13.88
N LYS A 233 3.64 4.33 13.55
CA LYS A 233 4.45 4.80 12.43
C LYS A 233 4.70 3.64 11.46
N LEU A 234 4.35 3.83 10.19
CA LEU A 234 4.76 2.95 9.09
C LEU A 234 5.90 3.62 8.34
N SER A 235 7.00 2.90 8.10
CA SER A 235 8.10 3.36 7.25
C SER A 235 8.40 2.30 6.20
N ILE A 236 8.41 2.69 4.92
CA ILE A 236 8.68 1.82 3.77
C ILE A 236 9.95 2.29 3.09
N SER A 237 10.96 1.42 3.02
CA SER A 237 12.24 1.71 2.38
C SER A 237 12.32 1.07 1.00
N PHE A 238 12.81 1.83 0.01
CA PHE A 238 12.89 1.39 -1.38
C PHE A 238 14.09 2.01 -2.09
N THR A 239 14.50 1.39 -3.22
CA THR A 239 15.63 1.90 -4.02
C THR A 239 15.24 3.20 -4.73
N LYS A 240 16.19 4.13 -4.81
CA LYS A 240 16.04 5.37 -5.59
C LYS A 240 15.80 5.05 -7.06
N GLU A 241 16.61 4.15 -7.61
CA GLU A 241 16.54 3.77 -9.02
C GLU A 241 15.33 2.88 -9.31
N ALA A 242 14.77 3.06 -10.50
CA ALA A 242 13.71 2.18 -11.00
C ALA A 242 14.20 0.71 -11.04
N PRO A 243 13.33 -0.23 -10.74
CA PRO A 243 11.88 -0.16 -10.56
C PRO A 243 11.44 0.20 -9.13
N HIS A 244 12.23 0.92 -8.34
CA HIS A 244 11.95 1.33 -6.96
C HIS A 244 11.62 0.15 -6.05
N THR A 245 12.50 -0.84 -6.05
CA THR A 245 12.32 -2.11 -5.31
C THR A 245 12.16 -1.84 -3.82
N LEU A 246 11.11 -2.39 -3.22
CA LEU A 246 10.90 -2.28 -1.78
C LEU A 246 11.92 -3.14 -1.04
N LEU A 247 12.76 -2.51 -0.23
CA LEU A 247 13.81 -3.18 0.55
C LEU A 247 13.30 -3.71 1.88
N GLY A 248 12.22 -3.13 2.39
CA GLY A 248 11.62 -3.54 3.63
C GLY A 248 10.66 -2.49 4.17
N TRP A 249 10.08 -2.80 5.32
CA TRP A 249 9.24 -1.85 6.07
C TRP A 249 9.30 -2.12 7.55
N THR A 250 8.96 -1.08 8.33
CA THR A 250 8.70 -1.18 9.76
C THR A 250 7.32 -0.64 10.09
N GLU A 251 6.63 -1.30 11.01
CA GLU A 251 5.45 -0.76 11.69
C GLU A 251 5.76 -0.66 13.18
N GLU A 252 5.85 0.56 13.67
CA GLU A 252 6.21 0.86 15.06
C GLU A 252 4.96 1.20 15.88
N ASP A 253 4.85 0.62 17.05
CA ASP A 253 3.94 1.08 18.10
C ASP A 253 4.65 2.18 18.89
N LEU A 254 4.20 3.43 18.76
CA LEU A 254 4.87 4.61 19.37
C LEU A 254 4.82 4.60 20.91
N LYS A 255 3.88 3.84 21.50
CA LYS A 255 3.82 3.65 22.95
C LYS A 255 4.74 2.53 23.42
N ASN A 256 4.95 1.53 22.57
CA ASN A 256 5.71 0.32 22.89
C ASN A 256 6.72 0.01 21.77
N PRO A 257 7.84 0.71 21.68
CA PRO A 257 8.81 0.54 20.58
C PRO A 257 9.33 -0.89 20.41
N ASN A 258 9.28 -1.72 21.47
CA ASN A 258 9.63 -3.14 21.41
C ASN A 258 8.61 -3.97 20.60
N GLN A 259 7.42 -3.41 20.35
CA GLN A 259 6.36 -4.02 19.53
C GLN A 259 6.42 -3.49 18.10
N THR A 260 7.55 -3.67 17.44
CA THR A 260 7.76 -3.25 16.06
C THR A 260 7.69 -4.45 15.14
N THR A 261 6.81 -4.39 14.13
CA THR A 261 6.86 -5.31 12.99
C THR A 261 7.97 -4.86 12.05
N ARG A 262 8.80 -5.81 11.59
CA ARG A 262 9.87 -5.56 10.61
C ARG A 262 9.80 -6.58 9.50
N ALA A 263 10.03 -6.11 8.27
CA ALA A 263 10.26 -6.98 7.13
C ALA A 263 11.47 -6.50 6.35
N GLN A 264 12.31 -7.43 5.94
CA GLN A 264 13.52 -7.16 5.18
C GLN A 264 13.59 -8.10 3.98
N ILE A 265 13.91 -7.53 2.82
CA ILE A 265 14.00 -8.28 1.56
C ILE A 265 15.04 -9.41 1.67
N LYS A 266 14.67 -10.58 1.16
CA LYS A 266 15.56 -11.74 1.00
C LYS A 266 15.98 -11.90 -0.45
N LYS A 267 15.00 -12.04 -1.33
CA LYS A 267 15.22 -12.29 -2.76
C LYS A 267 14.13 -11.67 -3.60
N THR A 268 14.49 -11.28 -4.82
CA THR A 268 13.53 -10.86 -5.86
C THR A 268 13.80 -11.68 -7.13
N VAL A 269 12.73 -12.18 -7.73
CA VAL A 269 12.77 -12.89 -9.01
C VAL A 269 11.66 -12.39 -9.92
N LYS A 270 11.84 -12.56 -11.24
CA LYS A 270 10.79 -12.31 -12.22
C LYS A 270 10.41 -13.63 -12.87
N LEU A 271 9.16 -14.06 -12.64
CA LEU A 271 8.65 -15.36 -13.06
C LEU A 271 7.18 -15.27 -13.50
N PRO A 272 6.78 -16.02 -14.52
CA PRO A 272 5.38 -16.22 -14.85
C PRO A 272 4.76 -17.30 -13.94
N TYR A 273 4.66 -17.00 -12.63
CA TYR A 273 4.30 -17.97 -11.58
C TYR A 273 2.98 -18.71 -11.84
N TRP A 274 2.05 -18.12 -12.58
CA TRP A 274 0.80 -18.79 -12.96
C TRP A 274 1.00 -19.98 -13.91
N LYS A 275 2.19 -20.15 -14.48
CA LYS A 275 2.59 -21.30 -15.27
C LYS A 275 3.33 -22.37 -14.44
N LEU A 276 3.73 -22.03 -13.23
CA LEU A 276 4.49 -22.85 -12.28
C LEU A 276 3.55 -23.42 -11.22
N ASN A 277 2.65 -24.30 -11.63
CA ASN A 277 1.59 -24.85 -10.79
C ASN A 277 1.45 -26.38 -10.92
N LYS A 278 2.48 -27.03 -11.46
CA LYS A 278 2.53 -28.48 -11.59
C LYS A 278 3.26 -29.11 -10.43
N LEU A 279 3.01 -30.37 -10.20
CA LEU A 279 3.78 -31.17 -9.22
C LEU A 279 5.28 -31.13 -9.58
N GLY A 280 6.12 -30.75 -8.62
CA GLY A 280 7.56 -30.55 -8.80
C GLY A 280 7.95 -29.07 -9.04
N ASP A 281 7.01 -28.19 -9.33
CA ASP A 281 7.30 -26.75 -9.47
C ASP A 281 7.57 -26.09 -8.08
N GLU A 282 7.32 -26.80 -6.99
CA GLU A 282 7.63 -26.34 -5.62
C GLU A 282 9.12 -25.98 -5.45
N GLN A 283 10.01 -26.60 -6.23
CA GLN A 283 11.44 -26.28 -6.25
C GLN A 283 11.71 -24.79 -6.56
N PHE A 284 10.82 -24.11 -7.29
CA PHE A 284 10.98 -22.67 -7.54
C PHE A 284 10.84 -21.81 -6.30
N ARG A 285 10.29 -22.35 -5.20
CA ARG A 285 10.26 -21.65 -3.90
C ARG A 285 11.66 -21.42 -3.34
N ASP A 286 12.63 -22.30 -3.66
CA ASP A 286 14.03 -22.19 -3.25
C ASP A 286 14.67 -20.91 -3.81
N SER A 287 14.32 -20.52 -5.04
CA SER A 287 14.78 -19.28 -5.65
C SER A 287 14.32 -18.04 -4.90
N LEU A 288 13.24 -18.15 -4.10
CA LEU A 288 12.70 -17.11 -3.24
C LEU A 288 13.12 -17.27 -1.77
N GLY A 289 13.82 -18.35 -1.40
CA GLY A 289 14.16 -18.68 -0.03
C GLY A 289 12.92 -18.91 0.86
N LEU A 290 11.89 -19.54 0.30
CA LEU A 290 10.59 -19.85 0.94
C LEU A 290 10.48 -21.35 1.30
N ASN A 291 11.53 -21.95 1.78
CA ASN A 291 11.56 -23.36 2.21
C ASN A 291 11.10 -23.49 3.65
#